data_6cef5f1d1bacd69419d08dd649699023
#
_entry.id   6cef5f1d1bacd69419d08dd649699023
#
_cell.length_a   1.000
_cell.length_b   1.000
_cell.length_c   1.000
_cell.angle_alpha   90.00
_cell.angle_beta   90.00
_cell.angle_gamma   90.00
#
_symmetry.space_group_name_H-M   'P 1'
#
loop_
_entity.id
_entity.type
_entity.pdbx_description
1 polymer ?
#
loop_
_entity_poly.entity_id
_entity_poly.type
_entity_poly.pdbx_seq_one_letter_code
_entity_poly.pdbx_strand_id
1 'polypeptide(L)'
;GIRWARMGLFETYRVAGGEAGMRHFMAQFGPALKWPWTKLMDVPEFTDELVDMIADQSDAQSGMHSIRELERIRDNNLVGMMRALKAQNYGAGAVLNQHDALLKPGALPTLDQADLSQPILTLSRAVPLDWTDYNGHMTEAKYLEAFAAATDRFMEVIGCDMESISSGGSYFTAENHIRYVDEVHAGAKIAVRPQMLLGQGKKLHVFHSMYEGDKLLATGESCLLHVSLETRRPSPPSPRIEAAMARIAEAQAGLPYPEGAGAGIRKPS
;
A
#
# COMPACT_ATOMS: atom_id res chain seq x y z
N GLY A 1 -5.08 8.16 -26.82
CA GLY A 1 -4.24 9.36 -26.70
C GLY A 1 -3.12 9.18 -25.69
N ILE A 2 -3.40 9.12 -24.39
CA ILE A 2 -2.36 9.05 -23.34
C ILE A 2 -1.46 7.83 -23.48
N ARG A 3 -1.98 6.67 -23.86
CA ARG A 3 -1.15 5.47 -24.07
C ARG A 3 -0.09 5.67 -25.14
N TRP A 4 -0.44 6.27 -26.26
CA TRP A 4 0.49 6.48 -27.36
C TRP A 4 1.48 7.61 -27.09
N ALA A 5 1.05 8.65 -26.35
CA ALA A 5 1.94 9.74 -25.98
C ALA A 5 3.10 9.32 -25.09
N ARG A 6 2.94 8.26 -24.27
CA ARG A 6 3.98 7.82 -23.34
C ARG A 6 5.05 6.94 -23.95
N MET A 7 4.71 6.15 -25.00
CA MET A 7 5.64 5.18 -25.57
C MET A 7 5.48 4.97 -27.09
N GLY A 8 4.60 5.75 -27.72
CA GLY A 8 4.32 5.61 -29.15
C GLY A 8 3.38 4.44 -29.48
N LEU A 9 3.00 4.37 -30.76
CA LEU A 9 2.01 3.41 -31.25
C LEU A 9 2.58 1.98 -31.28
N PHE A 10 3.74 1.81 -31.91
CA PHE A 10 4.33 0.51 -32.13
C PHE A 10 4.80 -0.16 -30.84
N GLU A 11 5.40 0.58 -29.92
CA GLU A 11 5.74 0.04 -28.61
C GLU A 11 4.50 -0.39 -27.81
N THR A 12 3.39 0.37 -27.91
CA THR A 12 2.12 -0.01 -27.29
C THR A 12 1.62 -1.36 -27.84
N TYR A 13 1.69 -1.56 -29.15
CA TYR A 13 1.28 -2.81 -29.80
C TYR A 13 2.24 -3.95 -29.47
N ARG A 14 3.54 -3.68 -29.38
CA ARG A 14 4.54 -4.66 -28.96
C ARG A 14 4.25 -5.21 -27.55
N VAL A 15 3.97 -4.32 -26.59
CA VAL A 15 3.57 -4.73 -25.22
C VAL A 15 2.25 -5.51 -25.23
N ALA A 16 1.28 -5.11 -26.06
CA ALA A 16 0.01 -5.83 -26.18
C ALA A 16 0.17 -7.25 -26.77
N GLY A 17 1.24 -7.49 -27.55
CA GLY A 17 1.60 -8.82 -28.05
C GLY A 17 2.29 -9.74 -27.04
N GLY A 18 2.60 -9.23 -25.83
CA GLY A 18 3.31 -9.99 -24.80
C GLY A 18 4.75 -10.34 -25.19
N GLU A 19 5.30 -11.41 -24.64
CA GLU A 19 6.69 -11.84 -24.89
C GLU A 19 7.01 -12.11 -26.37
N ALA A 20 6.01 -12.52 -27.15
CA ALA A 20 6.15 -12.72 -28.59
C ALA A 20 6.03 -11.43 -29.42
N GLY A 21 5.82 -10.26 -28.74
CA GLY A 21 5.93 -8.93 -29.31
C GLY A 21 4.97 -8.62 -30.46
N MET A 22 5.44 -7.80 -31.42
CA MET A 22 4.62 -7.34 -32.55
C MET A 22 4.11 -8.47 -33.41
N ARG A 23 4.89 -9.53 -33.63
CA ARG A 23 4.47 -10.70 -34.43
C ARG A 23 3.20 -11.34 -33.88
N HIS A 24 3.14 -11.55 -32.57
CA HIS A 24 1.95 -12.10 -31.91
C HIS A 24 0.76 -11.13 -31.97
N PHE A 25 1.00 -9.82 -31.74
CA PHE A 25 -0.04 -8.80 -31.92
C PHE A 25 -0.65 -8.83 -33.32
N MET A 26 0.20 -8.90 -34.37
CA MET A 26 -0.25 -8.96 -35.76
C MET A 26 -1.03 -10.25 -36.04
N ALA A 27 -0.58 -11.39 -35.55
CA ALA A 27 -1.29 -12.66 -35.71
C ALA A 27 -2.68 -12.64 -35.05
N GLN A 28 -2.77 -12.06 -33.86
CA GLN A 28 -4.00 -12.00 -33.07
C GLN A 28 -5.01 -10.96 -33.61
N PHE A 29 -4.55 -9.77 -33.96
CA PHE A 29 -5.42 -8.64 -34.31
C PHE A 29 -5.44 -8.30 -35.80
N GLY A 30 -4.48 -8.78 -36.57
CA GLY A 30 -4.41 -8.53 -38.02
C GLY A 30 -5.69 -8.89 -38.78
N PRO A 31 -6.31 -10.05 -38.54
CA PRO A 31 -7.58 -10.39 -39.19
C PRO A 31 -8.69 -9.37 -38.99
N ALA A 32 -8.67 -8.61 -37.89
CA ALA A 32 -9.66 -7.56 -37.62
C ALA A 32 -9.54 -6.35 -38.59
N LEU A 33 -8.41 -6.18 -39.28
CA LEU A 33 -8.26 -5.13 -40.30
C LEU A 33 -9.21 -5.32 -41.49
N LYS A 34 -9.68 -6.53 -41.71
CA LYS A 34 -10.69 -6.84 -42.74
C LYS A 34 -12.13 -6.51 -42.32
N TRP A 35 -12.35 -6.12 -41.08
CA TRP A 35 -13.69 -5.76 -40.61
C TRP A 35 -14.09 -4.37 -41.14
N PRO A 36 -15.38 -4.12 -41.37
CA PRO A 36 -15.85 -2.88 -41.97
C PRO A 36 -15.84 -1.71 -40.98
N TRP A 37 -14.66 -1.35 -40.50
CA TRP A 37 -14.46 -0.23 -39.55
C TRP A 37 -14.72 1.15 -40.20
N THR A 38 -14.46 1.24 -41.49
CA THR A 38 -14.64 2.49 -42.27
C THR A 38 -15.10 2.15 -43.68
N LYS A 39 -15.45 3.17 -44.47
CA LYS A 39 -15.71 3.00 -45.91
C LYS A 39 -14.43 2.80 -46.73
N LEU A 40 -13.28 3.06 -46.16
CA LEU A 40 -11.96 2.84 -46.76
C LEU A 40 -11.55 1.38 -46.46
N MET A 41 -11.79 0.51 -47.44
CA MET A 41 -11.53 -0.93 -47.33
C MET A 41 -10.27 -1.36 -48.10
N ASP A 42 -9.43 -0.40 -48.49
CA ASP A 42 -8.14 -0.71 -49.11
C ASP A 42 -7.12 -1.12 -48.04
N VAL A 43 -7.20 -2.38 -47.67
CA VAL A 43 -6.35 -2.99 -46.67
C VAL A 43 -5.40 -3.95 -47.40
N PRO A 44 -4.06 -3.87 -47.16
CA PRO A 44 -3.11 -4.79 -47.77
C PRO A 44 -3.41 -6.22 -47.36
N GLU A 45 -3.06 -7.15 -48.24
CA GLU A 45 -3.15 -8.58 -47.92
C GLU A 45 -2.20 -8.85 -46.72
N PHE A 46 -2.73 -9.59 -45.74
CA PHE A 46 -2.00 -9.93 -44.54
C PHE A 46 -1.17 -11.18 -44.73
N THR A 47 -0.02 -11.00 -45.41
CA THR A 47 0.93 -12.10 -45.72
C THR A 47 1.99 -12.23 -44.63
N ASP A 48 2.66 -13.38 -44.61
CA ASP A 48 3.77 -13.62 -43.67
C ASP A 48 4.91 -12.61 -43.88
N GLU A 49 5.19 -12.23 -45.14
CA GLU A 49 6.21 -11.22 -45.48
C GLU A 49 5.86 -9.84 -44.89
N LEU A 50 4.59 -9.44 -44.92
CA LEU A 50 4.14 -8.21 -44.33
C LEU A 50 4.29 -8.26 -42.82
N VAL A 51 3.92 -9.37 -42.16
CA VAL A 51 4.09 -9.60 -40.73
C VAL A 51 5.56 -9.52 -40.34
N ASP A 52 6.42 -10.20 -41.05
CA ASP A 52 7.87 -10.23 -40.82
C ASP A 52 8.45 -8.84 -40.99
N MET A 53 8.14 -8.11 -42.04
CA MET A 53 8.63 -6.76 -42.27
C MET A 53 8.24 -5.81 -41.13
N ILE A 54 6.99 -5.85 -40.66
CA ILE A 54 6.54 -4.97 -39.56
C ILE A 54 7.16 -5.39 -38.22
N ALA A 55 7.28 -6.70 -37.98
CA ALA A 55 7.89 -7.22 -36.74
C ALA A 55 9.37 -6.84 -36.68
N ASP A 56 10.12 -7.03 -37.76
CA ASP A 56 11.55 -6.72 -37.82
C ASP A 56 11.82 -5.21 -37.66
N GLN A 57 10.98 -4.35 -38.28
CA GLN A 57 11.08 -2.90 -38.08
C GLN A 57 10.73 -2.50 -36.64
N SER A 58 9.73 -3.13 -36.03
CA SER A 58 9.39 -2.91 -34.61
C SER A 58 10.53 -3.36 -33.68
N ASP A 59 11.18 -4.47 -33.98
CA ASP A 59 12.31 -4.96 -33.22
C ASP A 59 13.56 -4.08 -33.40
N ALA A 60 13.79 -3.58 -34.60
CA ALA A 60 14.86 -2.60 -34.84
C ALA A 60 14.63 -1.28 -34.06
N GLN A 61 13.38 -0.86 -33.90
CA GLN A 61 13.01 0.36 -33.20
C GLN A 61 13.09 0.22 -31.66
N SER A 62 12.62 -0.87 -31.09
CA SER A 62 12.45 -1.03 -29.64
C SER A 62 12.85 -2.40 -29.08
N GLY A 63 13.44 -3.28 -29.90
CA GLY A 63 13.88 -4.62 -29.51
C GLY A 63 15.03 -4.68 -28.52
N MET A 64 15.69 -3.52 -28.26
CA MET A 64 16.70 -3.40 -27.21
C MET A 64 16.12 -3.56 -25.80
N HIS A 65 14.83 -3.40 -25.63
CA HIS A 65 14.13 -3.56 -24.36
C HIS A 65 13.32 -4.85 -24.34
N SER A 66 13.41 -5.59 -23.26
CA SER A 66 12.49 -6.69 -22.98
C SER A 66 11.06 -6.16 -22.75
N ILE A 67 10.05 -6.99 -22.93
CA ILE A 67 8.65 -6.63 -22.68
C ILE A 67 8.47 -6.15 -21.23
N ARG A 68 9.14 -6.79 -20.26
CA ARG A 68 9.09 -6.37 -18.85
C ARG A 68 9.73 -4.99 -18.61
N GLU A 69 10.77 -4.64 -19.35
CA GLU A 69 11.36 -3.29 -19.28
C GLU A 69 10.40 -2.25 -19.89
N LEU A 70 9.80 -2.55 -21.04
CA LEU A 70 8.77 -1.68 -21.64
C LEU A 70 7.56 -1.50 -20.73
N GLU A 71 7.11 -2.55 -20.06
CA GLU A 71 6.03 -2.48 -19.06
C GLU A 71 6.42 -1.55 -17.90
N ARG A 72 7.62 -1.67 -17.37
CA ARG A 72 8.13 -0.79 -16.30
C ARG A 72 8.23 0.66 -16.73
N ILE A 73 8.76 0.92 -17.94
CA ILE A 73 8.80 2.26 -18.53
C ILE A 73 7.39 2.83 -18.66
N ARG A 74 6.45 2.03 -19.15
CA ARG A 74 5.03 2.39 -19.23
C ARG A 74 4.48 2.81 -17.87
N ASP A 75 4.65 1.99 -16.86
CA ASP A 75 4.06 2.19 -15.54
C ASP A 75 4.67 3.41 -14.85
N ASN A 76 5.98 3.60 -14.95
CA ASN A 76 6.66 4.79 -14.44
C ASN A 76 6.15 6.07 -15.11
N ASN A 77 5.96 6.05 -16.44
CA ASN A 77 5.40 7.19 -17.17
C ASN A 77 3.96 7.48 -16.76
N LEU A 78 3.13 6.44 -16.57
CA LEU A 78 1.75 6.62 -16.08
C LEU A 78 1.71 7.24 -14.68
N VAL A 79 2.56 6.78 -13.77
CA VAL A 79 2.68 7.36 -12.41
C VAL A 79 3.11 8.82 -12.50
N GLY A 80 4.10 9.14 -13.36
CA GLY A 80 4.52 10.52 -13.60
C GLY A 80 3.40 11.43 -14.09
N MET A 81 2.62 10.95 -15.07
CA MET A 81 1.45 11.68 -15.59
C MET A 81 0.37 11.87 -14.51
N MET A 82 0.05 10.84 -13.74
CA MET A 82 -0.91 10.95 -12.65
C MET A 82 -0.48 11.95 -11.57
N ARG A 83 0.81 11.98 -11.23
CA ARG A 83 1.36 12.98 -10.30
C ARG A 83 1.22 14.41 -10.84
N ALA A 84 1.54 14.62 -12.13
CA ALA A 84 1.38 15.93 -12.77
C ALA A 84 -0.09 16.38 -12.82
N LEU A 85 -1.02 15.46 -13.15
CA LEU A 85 -2.46 15.75 -13.14
C LEU A 85 -2.96 16.10 -11.74
N LYS A 86 -2.53 15.36 -10.71
CA LYS A 86 -2.87 15.64 -9.31
C LYS A 86 -2.38 17.01 -8.86
N ALA A 87 -1.16 17.39 -9.26
CA ALA A 87 -0.59 18.70 -8.93
C ALA A 87 -1.43 19.87 -9.48
N GLN A 88 -2.07 19.70 -10.65
CA GLN A 88 -2.96 20.70 -11.24
C GLN A 88 -4.36 20.76 -10.58
N ASN A 89 -4.76 19.72 -9.87
CA ASN A 89 -6.07 19.60 -9.20
C ASN A 89 -7.26 19.94 -10.11
N TYR A 90 -7.18 19.55 -11.39
CA TYR A 90 -8.20 19.80 -12.40
C TYR A 90 -8.52 18.53 -13.20
N GLY A 91 -9.78 18.35 -13.62
CA GLY A 91 -10.22 17.20 -14.41
C GLY A 91 -9.88 15.87 -13.72
N ALA A 92 -9.17 14.96 -14.42
CA ALA A 92 -8.75 13.68 -13.87
C ALA A 92 -7.89 13.84 -12.60
N GLY A 93 -7.09 14.90 -12.49
CA GLY A 93 -6.28 15.18 -11.30
C GLY A 93 -7.12 15.50 -10.07
N ALA A 94 -8.23 16.23 -10.24
CA ALA A 94 -9.17 16.50 -9.14
C ALA A 94 -9.84 15.20 -8.67
N VAL A 95 -10.23 14.31 -9.60
CA VAL A 95 -10.81 12.99 -9.27
C VAL A 95 -9.81 12.12 -8.48
N LEU A 96 -8.54 12.09 -8.91
CA LEU A 96 -7.49 11.37 -8.20
C LEU A 96 -7.27 11.93 -6.79
N ASN A 97 -7.28 13.26 -6.62
CA ASN A 97 -7.15 13.90 -5.31
C ASN A 97 -8.36 13.61 -4.41
N GLN A 98 -9.58 13.60 -4.96
CA GLN A 98 -10.78 13.21 -4.22
C GLN A 98 -10.70 11.74 -3.76
N HIS A 99 -10.28 10.85 -4.65
CA HIS A 99 -10.07 9.44 -4.31
C HIS A 99 -9.02 9.28 -3.20
N ASP A 100 -7.88 9.96 -3.30
CA ASP A 100 -6.86 9.94 -2.24
C ASP A 100 -7.37 10.51 -0.92
N ALA A 101 -8.23 11.54 -0.97
CA ALA A 101 -8.85 12.11 0.23
C ALA A 101 -9.79 11.10 0.93
N LEU A 102 -10.47 10.25 0.15
CA LEU A 102 -11.28 9.15 0.70
C LEU A 102 -10.43 8.05 1.34
N LEU A 103 -9.21 7.85 0.81
CA LEU A 103 -8.26 6.87 1.35
C LEU A 103 -7.44 7.42 2.53
N LYS A 104 -7.37 8.75 2.68
CA LYS A 104 -6.71 9.34 3.85
C LYS A 104 -7.48 8.93 5.11
N PRO A 105 -6.78 8.49 6.14
CA PRO A 105 -7.40 8.34 7.45
C PRO A 105 -8.09 9.66 7.79
N GLY A 106 -9.31 9.61 8.32
CA GLY A 106 -9.95 10.78 8.92
C GLY A 106 -8.99 11.44 9.93
N ALA A 107 -9.23 12.69 10.28
CA ALA A 107 -8.42 13.37 11.30
C ALA A 107 -8.35 12.48 12.55
N LEU A 108 -7.17 11.87 12.76
CA LEU A 108 -6.94 10.99 13.90
C LEU A 108 -6.58 11.85 15.10
N PRO A 109 -7.00 11.47 16.30
CA PRO A 109 -6.77 12.26 17.50
C PRO A 109 -5.26 12.39 17.79
N THR A 110 -4.87 13.54 18.29
CA THR A 110 -3.58 13.72 18.96
C THR A 110 -3.64 13.16 20.39
N LEU A 111 -2.50 13.07 21.09
CA LEU A 111 -2.47 12.59 22.48
C LEU A 111 -3.43 13.37 23.40
N ASP A 112 -3.58 14.67 23.20
CA ASP A 112 -4.44 15.53 24.03
C ASP A 112 -5.93 15.46 23.64
N GLN A 113 -6.23 14.97 22.43
CA GLN A 113 -7.59 14.81 21.91
C GLN A 113 -8.12 13.38 22.05
N ALA A 114 -7.23 12.41 22.26
CA ALA A 114 -7.60 11.00 22.38
C ALA A 114 -8.21 10.72 23.76
N ASP A 115 -9.25 9.89 23.77
CA ASP A 115 -9.68 9.24 25.01
C ASP A 115 -8.68 8.12 25.34
N LEU A 116 -7.76 8.43 26.23
CA LEU A 116 -6.69 7.52 26.62
C LEU A 116 -7.19 6.35 27.49
N SER A 117 -8.42 6.43 28.04
CA SER A 117 -9.01 5.34 28.83
C SER A 117 -9.46 4.16 27.97
N GLN A 118 -9.40 4.30 26.64
CA GLN A 118 -9.77 3.29 25.64
C GLN A 118 -8.61 3.04 24.68
N PRO A 119 -8.61 1.91 23.94
CA PRO A 119 -7.67 1.70 22.83
C PRO A 119 -7.79 2.84 21.81
N ILE A 120 -6.66 3.48 21.48
CA ILE A 120 -6.60 4.72 20.70
C ILE A 120 -6.84 4.44 19.24
N LEU A 121 -7.78 5.15 18.57
CA LEU A 121 -7.96 5.03 17.13
C LEU A 121 -6.76 5.62 16.37
N THR A 122 -5.97 4.77 15.72
CA THR A 122 -4.76 5.19 14.98
C THR A 122 -4.83 4.94 13.48
N LEU A 123 -5.81 4.15 13.02
CA LEU A 123 -6.09 3.96 11.59
C LEU A 123 -7.60 3.89 11.36
N SER A 124 -8.09 4.62 10.37
CA SER A 124 -9.44 4.46 9.84
C SER A 124 -9.40 4.73 8.34
N ARG A 125 -9.69 3.71 7.52
CA ARG A 125 -9.68 3.81 6.06
C ARG A 125 -10.57 2.76 5.40
N ALA A 126 -10.91 2.98 4.14
CA ALA A 126 -11.49 1.93 3.32
C ALA A 126 -10.38 0.98 2.81
N VAL A 127 -10.72 -0.29 2.66
CA VAL A 127 -9.87 -1.30 2.01
C VAL A 127 -9.88 -1.05 0.51
N PRO A 128 -8.75 -0.71 -0.12
CA PRO A 128 -8.71 -0.50 -1.55
C PRO A 128 -8.70 -1.84 -2.31
N LEU A 129 -9.10 -1.81 -3.59
CA LEU A 129 -9.19 -3.02 -4.41
C LEU A 129 -7.84 -3.74 -4.57
N ASP A 130 -6.73 -2.99 -4.66
CA ASP A 130 -5.37 -3.52 -4.77
C ASP A 130 -4.82 -4.15 -3.49
N TRP A 131 -5.59 -4.11 -2.40
CA TRP A 131 -5.31 -4.83 -1.17
C TRP A 131 -5.94 -6.21 -1.14
N THR A 132 -6.76 -6.56 -2.13
CA THR A 132 -7.48 -7.84 -2.17
C THR A 132 -6.86 -8.81 -3.16
N ASP A 133 -7.07 -10.09 -2.91
CA ASP A 133 -6.69 -11.19 -3.79
C ASP A 133 -7.78 -11.47 -4.85
N TYR A 134 -7.61 -12.56 -5.61
CA TYR A 134 -8.55 -13.00 -6.63
C TYR A 134 -9.91 -13.45 -6.07
N ASN A 135 -10.02 -13.71 -4.75
CA ASN A 135 -11.29 -14.02 -4.07
C ASN A 135 -11.99 -12.75 -3.58
N GLY A 136 -11.36 -11.59 -3.73
CA GLY A 136 -11.87 -10.31 -3.25
C GLY A 136 -11.66 -10.05 -1.76
N HIS A 137 -10.84 -10.88 -1.08
CA HIS A 137 -10.52 -10.72 0.33
C HIS A 137 -9.17 -10.01 0.51
N MET A 138 -9.07 -9.17 1.55
CA MET A 138 -7.83 -8.49 1.89
C MET A 138 -6.73 -9.51 2.17
N THR A 139 -5.59 -9.38 1.46
CA THR A 139 -4.47 -10.32 1.57
C THR A 139 -3.78 -10.21 2.92
N GLU A 140 -3.21 -11.29 3.40
CA GLU A 140 -2.53 -11.39 4.70
C GLU A 140 -1.48 -10.29 4.92
N ALA A 141 -0.69 -9.97 3.90
CA ALA A 141 0.35 -8.93 3.98
C ALA A 141 -0.24 -7.54 4.24
N LYS A 142 -1.47 -7.27 3.80
CA LYS A 142 -2.14 -5.99 3.96
C LYS A 142 -2.67 -5.74 5.36
N TYR A 143 -2.95 -6.78 6.12
CA TYR A 143 -3.21 -6.65 7.55
C TYR A 143 -1.95 -6.17 8.29
N LEU A 144 -0.77 -6.72 7.96
CA LEU A 144 0.49 -6.25 8.53
C LEU A 144 0.77 -4.80 8.14
N GLU A 145 0.53 -4.42 6.88
CA GLU A 145 0.69 -3.04 6.40
C GLU A 145 -0.24 -2.07 7.16
N ALA A 146 -1.49 -2.47 7.41
CA ALA A 146 -2.43 -1.67 8.19
C ALA A 146 -1.99 -1.55 9.67
N PHE A 147 -1.50 -2.63 10.29
CA PHE A 147 -0.97 -2.58 11.65
C PHE A 147 0.31 -1.76 11.74
N ALA A 148 1.19 -1.83 10.75
CA ALA A 148 2.39 -1.00 10.68
C ALA A 148 2.01 0.49 10.61
N ALA A 149 1.08 0.87 9.73
CA ALA A 149 0.59 2.25 9.64
C ALA A 149 -0.10 2.72 10.95
N ALA A 150 -0.82 1.83 11.63
CA ALA A 150 -1.41 2.11 12.93
C ALA A 150 -0.34 2.29 14.02
N THR A 151 0.74 1.52 13.97
CA THR A 151 1.90 1.64 14.86
C THR A 151 2.64 2.96 14.63
N ASP A 152 2.90 3.33 13.37
CA ASP A 152 3.54 4.61 13.02
C ASP A 152 2.72 5.78 13.57
N ARG A 153 1.39 5.72 13.41
CA ARG A 153 0.52 6.75 13.98
C ARG A 153 0.53 6.76 15.51
N PHE A 154 0.58 5.58 16.15
CA PHE A 154 0.73 5.49 17.60
C PHE A 154 2.05 6.11 18.07
N MET A 155 3.14 5.87 17.37
CA MET A 155 4.43 6.51 17.64
C MET A 155 4.36 8.02 17.53
N GLU A 156 3.68 8.58 16.54
CA GLU A 156 3.44 10.03 16.46
C GLU A 156 2.64 10.55 17.66
N VAL A 157 1.60 9.80 18.09
CA VAL A 157 0.78 10.17 19.25
C VAL A 157 1.61 10.27 20.53
N ILE A 158 2.58 9.37 20.72
CA ILE A 158 3.49 9.42 21.88
C ILE A 158 4.65 10.41 21.70
N GLY A 159 4.73 11.11 20.56
CA GLY A 159 5.75 12.12 20.30
C GLY A 159 7.03 11.59 19.66
N CYS A 160 7.03 10.36 19.16
CA CYS A 160 8.07 9.83 18.28
C CYS A 160 7.78 10.24 16.83
N ASP A 161 7.80 11.54 16.59
CA ASP A 161 7.52 12.22 15.33
C ASP A 161 8.83 12.50 14.55
N MET A 162 8.72 13.18 13.40
CA MET A 162 9.85 13.52 12.56
C MET A 162 10.91 14.38 13.30
N GLU A 163 10.51 15.23 14.24
CA GLU A 163 11.42 16.03 15.06
C GLU A 163 12.21 15.11 16.01
N SER A 164 11.55 14.17 16.65
CA SER A 164 12.18 13.17 17.51
C SER A 164 13.14 12.27 16.72
N ILE A 165 12.74 11.82 15.52
CA ILE A 165 13.59 11.01 14.64
C ILE A 165 14.84 11.82 14.23
N SER A 166 14.68 13.09 13.88
CA SER A 166 15.79 13.98 13.52
C SER A 166 16.75 14.22 14.69
N SER A 167 16.29 14.09 15.93
CA SER A 167 17.12 14.18 17.14
C SER A 167 17.92 12.90 17.43
N GLY A 168 17.77 11.85 16.63
CA GLY A 168 18.65 10.69 16.62
C GLY A 168 18.09 9.43 17.26
N GLY A 169 16.78 9.31 17.47
CA GLY A 169 16.15 8.11 18.03
C GLY A 169 14.88 7.70 17.32
N SER A 170 14.57 6.40 17.27
CA SER A 170 13.31 5.89 16.74
C SER A 170 13.01 4.50 17.30
N TYR A 171 11.74 4.08 17.23
CA TYR A 171 11.35 2.70 17.54
C TYR A 171 11.49 1.81 16.31
N PHE A 172 12.09 0.64 16.52
CA PHE A 172 12.20 -0.41 15.51
C PHE A 172 11.39 -1.62 15.97
N THR A 173 10.56 -2.12 15.07
CA THR A 173 9.82 -3.35 15.32
C THR A 173 10.77 -4.53 15.39
N ALA A 174 10.73 -5.26 16.51
CA ALA A 174 11.53 -6.44 16.72
C ALA A 174 10.75 -7.72 16.47
N GLU A 175 9.43 -7.71 16.74
CA GLU A 175 8.58 -8.88 16.59
C GLU A 175 7.14 -8.44 16.31
N ASN A 176 6.46 -9.22 15.45
CA ASN A 176 5.04 -9.09 15.20
C ASN A 176 4.37 -10.46 15.29
N HIS A 177 3.17 -10.49 15.87
CA HIS A 177 2.29 -11.64 15.84
C HIS A 177 0.91 -11.21 15.37
N ILE A 178 0.39 -11.82 14.30
CA ILE A 178 -0.91 -11.49 13.71
C ILE A 178 -1.83 -12.71 13.80
N ARG A 179 -3.09 -12.44 14.17
CA ARG A 179 -4.17 -13.43 14.12
C ARG A 179 -5.26 -12.90 13.21
N TYR A 180 -5.58 -13.66 12.18
CA TYR A 180 -6.70 -13.41 11.29
C TYR A 180 -7.95 -14.05 11.90
N VAL A 181 -8.98 -13.25 12.17
CA VAL A 181 -10.20 -13.68 12.86
C VAL A 181 -11.34 -13.79 11.86
N ASP A 182 -11.42 -12.83 10.95
CA ASP A 182 -12.45 -12.78 9.93
C ASP A 182 -11.91 -12.11 8.66
N GLU A 183 -12.63 -12.30 7.55
CA GLU A 183 -12.29 -11.73 6.25
C GLU A 183 -12.87 -10.35 6.06
N VAL A 184 -12.27 -9.57 5.18
CA VAL A 184 -12.73 -8.23 4.81
C VAL A 184 -12.56 -8.00 3.32
N HIS A 185 -13.54 -7.32 2.70
CA HIS A 185 -13.58 -7.06 1.27
C HIS A 185 -13.15 -5.64 0.90
N ALA A 186 -12.86 -5.42 -0.38
CA ALA A 186 -12.65 -4.08 -0.90
C ALA A 186 -13.84 -3.17 -0.63
N GLY A 187 -13.57 -1.91 -0.28
CA GLY A 187 -14.59 -0.92 0.07
C GLY A 187 -15.03 -0.93 1.53
N ALA A 188 -14.77 -2.01 2.29
CA ALA A 188 -15.05 -2.07 3.72
C ALA A 188 -14.24 -1.02 4.48
N LYS A 189 -14.85 -0.38 5.46
CA LYS A 189 -14.18 0.62 6.30
C LYS A 189 -13.58 -0.04 7.53
N ILE A 190 -12.26 -0.18 7.56
CA ILE A 190 -11.52 -0.72 8.69
C ILE A 190 -11.06 0.37 9.65
N ALA A 191 -11.04 0.03 10.93
CA ALA A 191 -10.50 0.86 12.02
C ALA A 191 -9.52 0.03 12.86
N VAL A 192 -8.33 0.57 13.17
CA VAL A 192 -7.35 -0.09 14.04
C VAL A 192 -7.21 0.72 15.32
N ARG A 193 -7.32 0.02 16.45
CA ARG A 193 -7.25 0.57 17.79
C ARG A 193 -6.18 -0.15 18.61
N PRO A 194 -4.98 0.42 18.76
CA PRO A 194 -3.95 -0.10 19.65
C PRO A 194 -4.26 0.16 21.12
N GLN A 195 -3.96 -0.85 21.94
CA GLN A 195 -3.81 -0.77 23.38
C GLN A 195 -2.34 -0.95 23.74
N MET A 196 -1.79 -0.08 24.57
CA MET A 196 -0.42 -0.22 25.02
C MET A 196 -0.34 -1.22 26.17
N LEU A 197 0.38 -2.33 25.96
CA LEU A 197 0.60 -3.36 26.99
C LEU A 197 1.82 -3.05 27.85
N LEU A 198 2.84 -2.41 27.27
CA LEU A 198 4.05 -1.99 27.96
C LEU A 198 4.64 -0.77 27.23
N GLY A 199 4.95 0.28 27.99
CA GLY A 199 5.69 1.45 27.53
C GLY A 199 6.68 1.86 28.62
N GLN A 200 7.87 1.21 28.67
CA GLN A 200 8.85 1.46 29.71
C GLN A 200 10.28 1.38 29.18
N GLY A 201 11.07 2.39 29.49
CA GLY A 201 12.44 2.49 29.04
C GLY A 201 12.50 2.38 27.51
N LYS A 202 13.32 1.48 26.98
CA LYS A 202 13.46 1.26 25.54
C LYS A 202 12.41 0.34 24.91
N LYS A 203 11.48 -0.22 25.67
CA LYS A 203 10.49 -1.19 25.19
C LYS A 203 9.13 -0.55 25.00
N LEU A 204 8.51 -0.84 23.87
CA LEU A 204 7.13 -0.50 23.58
C LEU A 204 6.44 -1.78 23.07
N HIS A 205 5.36 -2.18 23.73
CA HIS A 205 4.57 -3.35 23.39
C HIS A 205 3.13 -2.92 23.17
N VAL A 206 2.61 -3.13 21.98
CA VAL A 206 1.30 -2.65 21.55
C VAL A 206 0.49 -3.79 20.99
N PHE A 207 -0.78 -3.86 21.39
CA PHE A 207 -1.75 -4.82 20.88
C PHE A 207 -2.80 -4.07 20.04
N HIS A 208 -2.88 -4.40 18.77
CA HIS A 208 -3.77 -3.80 17.80
C HIS A 208 -5.01 -4.67 17.62
N SER A 209 -6.20 -4.06 17.63
CA SER A 209 -7.45 -4.69 17.23
C SER A 209 -7.99 -3.98 15.99
N MET A 210 -8.23 -4.73 14.91
CA MET A 210 -8.79 -4.24 13.67
C MET A 210 -10.27 -4.59 13.59
N TYR A 211 -11.09 -3.61 13.27
CA TYR A 211 -12.54 -3.75 13.21
C TYR A 211 -13.12 -3.24 11.89
N GLU A 212 -14.24 -3.83 11.47
CA GLU A 212 -15.23 -3.26 10.57
C GLU A 212 -16.53 -3.02 11.37
N GLY A 213 -16.85 -1.76 11.67
CA GLY A 213 -17.88 -1.44 12.68
C GLY A 213 -17.49 -2.05 14.02
N ASP A 214 -18.33 -2.97 14.53
CA ASP A 214 -18.10 -3.69 15.79
C ASP A 214 -17.52 -5.10 15.58
N LYS A 215 -17.34 -5.53 14.32
CA LYS A 215 -16.83 -6.87 13.98
C LYS A 215 -15.31 -6.87 14.04
N LEU A 216 -14.72 -7.73 14.90
CA LEU A 216 -13.27 -7.94 14.96
C LEU A 216 -12.81 -8.74 13.74
N LEU A 217 -11.87 -8.18 12.97
CA LEU A 217 -11.31 -8.78 11.77
C LEU A 217 -9.96 -9.46 12.02
N ALA A 218 -9.11 -8.80 12.79
CA ALA A 218 -7.77 -9.29 13.08
C ALA A 218 -7.21 -8.65 14.35
N THR A 219 -6.23 -9.33 14.96
CA THR A 219 -5.41 -8.75 16.01
C THR A 219 -3.94 -8.78 15.59
N GLY A 220 -3.19 -7.74 15.95
CA GLY A 220 -1.76 -7.62 15.72
C GLY A 220 -1.05 -7.23 17.01
N GLU A 221 -0.03 -7.97 17.38
CA GLU A 221 0.79 -7.67 18.54
C GLU A 221 2.19 -7.31 18.08
N SER A 222 2.68 -6.13 18.48
CA SER A 222 3.97 -5.59 18.05
C SER A 222 4.84 -5.28 19.25
N CYS A 223 6.05 -5.85 19.26
CA CYS A 223 7.11 -5.51 20.19
C CYS A 223 8.14 -4.63 19.49
N LEU A 224 8.37 -3.43 20.03
CA LEU A 224 9.27 -2.44 19.46
C LEU A 224 10.37 -2.09 20.48
N LEU A 225 11.54 -1.75 19.95
CA LEU A 225 12.68 -1.28 20.74
C LEU A 225 13.08 0.11 20.26
N HIS A 226 13.21 1.05 21.20
CA HIS A 226 13.81 2.35 20.90
C HIS A 226 15.31 2.20 20.67
N VAL A 227 15.81 2.78 19.60
CA VAL A 227 17.18 2.64 19.10
C VAL A 227 17.76 4.03 18.82
N SER A 228 18.99 4.25 19.24
CA SER A 228 19.77 5.39 18.76
C SER A 228 20.14 5.18 17.29
N LEU A 229 19.81 6.13 16.43
CA LEU A 229 20.11 6.08 15.00
C LEU A 229 21.61 6.27 14.72
N GLU A 230 22.33 6.91 15.63
CA GLU A 230 23.78 7.08 15.56
C GLU A 230 24.53 5.77 15.88
N THR A 231 24.25 5.19 17.05
CA THR A 231 24.96 4.00 17.51
C THR A 231 24.36 2.68 17.03
N ARG A 232 23.14 2.72 16.49
CA ARG A 232 22.36 1.54 16.06
C ARG A 232 22.10 0.54 17.19
N ARG A 233 22.10 1.02 18.43
CA ARG A 233 21.90 0.20 19.62
C ARG A 233 20.65 0.65 20.39
N PRO A 234 19.98 -0.27 21.12
CA PRO A 234 18.86 0.08 21.97
C PRO A 234 19.24 1.15 22.98
N SER A 235 18.43 2.19 23.05
CA SER A 235 18.59 3.35 23.96
C SER A 235 17.23 3.75 24.51
N PRO A 236 17.15 4.40 25.70
CA PRO A 236 15.90 4.98 26.18
C PRO A 236 15.42 6.09 25.23
N PRO A 237 14.10 6.28 25.09
CA PRO A 237 13.54 7.40 24.35
C PRO A 237 13.74 8.72 25.11
N SER A 238 13.32 9.84 24.48
CA SER A 238 13.36 11.15 25.13
C SER A 238 12.38 11.23 26.31
N PRO A 239 12.64 12.11 27.30
CA PRO A 239 11.72 12.30 28.43
C PRO A 239 10.27 12.67 28.02
N ARG A 240 10.11 13.36 26.88
CA ARG A 240 8.78 13.67 26.30
C ARG A 240 8.02 12.38 25.94
N ILE A 241 8.68 11.45 25.28
CA ILE A 241 8.09 10.16 24.88
C ILE A 241 7.81 9.31 26.12
N GLU A 242 8.73 9.26 27.07
CA GLU A 242 8.53 8.52 28.33
C GLU A 242 7.31 9.07 29.11
N ALA A 243 7.15 10.37 29.22
CA ALA A 243 6.00 11.00 29.85
C ALA A 243 4.67 10.68 29.12
N ALA A 244 4.67 10.69 27.79
CA ALA A 244 3.50 10.32 27.00
C ALA A 244 3.10 8.85 27.20
N MET A 245 4.08 7.94 27.19
CA MET A 245 3.83 6.53 27.48
C MET A 245 3.31 6.30 28.90
N ALA A 246 3.88 7.00 29.90
CA ALA A 246 3.41 6.91 31.29
C ALA A 246 1.95 7.36 31.42
N ARG A 247 1.58 8.47 30.77
CA ARG A 247 0.21 8.98 30.74
C ARG A 247 -0.78 7.99 30.12
N ILE A 248 -0.39 7.32 29.03
CA ILE A 248 -1.22 6.28 28.40
C ILE A 248 -1.32 5.04 29.31
N ALA A 249 -0.20 4.61 29.92
CA ALA A 249 -0.18 3.46 30.81
C ALA A 249 -1.10 3.68 32.04
N GLU A 250 -1.07 4.88 32.62
CA GLU A 250 -1.95 5.23 33.73
C GLU A 250 -3.42 5.22 33.32
N ALA A 251 -3.74 5.83 32.17
CA ALA A 251 -5.13 5.90 31.68
C ALA A 251 -5.68 4.53 31.27
N GLN A 252 -4.84 3.62 30.77
CA GLN A 252 -5.22 2.28 30.32
C GLN A 252 -5.07 1.20 31.42
N ALA A 253 -4.64 1.56 32.63
CA ALA A 253 -4.40 0.60 33.70
C ALA A 253 -5.64 -0.23 34.09
N GLY A 254 -6.85 0.31 33.86
CA GLY A 254 -8.12 -0.37 34.13
C GLY A 254 -8.65 -1.23 32.96
N LEU A 255 -8.01 -1.20 31.79
CA LEU A 255 -8.45 -1.99 30.66
C LEU A 255 -8.15 -3.48 30.86
N PRO A 256 -9.05 -4.37 30.42
CA PRO A 256 -8.76 -5.79 30.43
C PRO A 256 -7.56 -6.09 29.52
N TYR A 257 -6.76 -7.09 29.92
CA TYR A 257 -5.69 -7.60 29.07
C TYR A 257 -6.32 -8.24 27.81
N PRO A 258 -5.90 -7.85 26.59
CA PRO A 258 -6.58 -8.29 25.38
C PRO A 258 -6.50 -9.81 25.20
N GLU A 259 -7.59 -10.41 24.73
CA GLU A 259 -7.62 -11.85 24.46
C GLU A 259 -6.59 -12.21 23.36
N GLY A 260 -5.71 -13.16 23.70
CA GLY A 260 -4.66 -13.64 22.82
C GLY A 260 -3.39 -12.82 22.83
N ALA A 261 -3.28 -11.76 23.63
CA ALA A 261 -2.02 -11.05 23.83
C ALA A 261 -0.99 -11.96 24.54
N GLY A 262 0.27 -11.93 24.09
CA GLY A 262 1.35 -12.80 24.56
C GLY A 262 1.23 -14.26 24.07
N ALA A 263 0.26 -14.59 23.25
CA ALA A 263 0.09 -15.93 22.71
C ALA A 263 0.97 -16.11 21.46
N GLY A 264 1.90 -17.05 21.49
CA GLY A 264 2.63 -17.49 20.30
C GLY A 264 1.75 -18.31 19.33
N ILE A 265 2.36 -18.80 18.25
CA ILE A 265 1.69 -19.69 17.29
C ILE A 265 1.17 -20.93 18.02
N ARG A 266 -0.12 -21.22 17.85
CA ARG A 266 -0.75 -22.40 18.47
C ARG A 266 -0.09 -23.67 17.96
N LYS A 267 0.28 -24.56 18.86
CA LYS A 267 0.73 -25.91 18.48
C LYS A 267 -0.45 -26.64 17.85
N PRO A 268 -0.24 -27.39 16.74
CA PRO A 268 -1.28 -28.27 16.22
C PRO A 268 -1.73 -29.24 17.32
N SER A 269 -3.03 -29.37 17.50
CA SER A 269 -3.65 -30.36 18.40
C SER A 269 -3.51 -31.77 17.86
#